data_a575a33313294cbd89f09dd5fa44f90a
#
_entry.id   a575a33313294cbd89f09dd5fa44f90a
#
_cell.length_a   1.000
_cell.length_b   1.000
_cell.length_c   1.000
_cell.angle_alpha   90.00
_cell.angle_beta   90.00
_cell.angle_gamma   90.00
#
_symmetry.space_group_name_H-M   'P 1'
#
loop_
_entity.id
_entity.type
_entity.pdbx_description
1 polymer ?
#
loop_
_entity_poly.entity_id
_entity_poly.type
_entity_poly.pdbx_seq_one_letter_code
_entity_poly.pdbx_strand_id
1 'polypeptide(L)'
;MMEMVLGKWAPPSNIAAKIGSPAVVKWSESELVNGHILIAGGSGFGKTFNIRKIINRLSESSARPPRVHVFDVHGDISFPDASEVIFSEISQEGLNPLIVDPDPHTGGVRKAIKFFIATLNKVRKLGERQEAVLTAVLEDLY
;
A
#
# COMPACT_ATOMS: atom_id res chain seq x y z
N MET A 1 -18.82 -7.13 10.42
CA MET A 1 -19.32 -6.02 9.56
C MET A 1 -18.73 -4.75 10.14
N MET A 2 -17.96 -4.06 9.35
CA MET A 2 -17.23 -2.87 9.81
C MET A 2 -17.83 -1.62 9.20
N GLU A 3 -18.15 -0.63 10.05
CA GLU A 3 -18.65 0.68 9.65
C GLU A 3 -17.82 1.75 10.36
N MET A 4 -17.36 2.77 9.65
CA MET A 4 -16.69 3.90 10.28
C MET A 4 -17.14 5.24 9.69
N VAL A 5 -17.18 6.25 10.53
CA VAL A 5 -17.43 7.64 10.11
C VAL A 5 -16.13 8.26 9.65
N LEU A 6 -16.03 8.61 8.37
CA LEU A 6 -14.87 9.28 7.80
C LEU A 6 -14.86 10.78 8.12
N GLY A 7 -16.02 11.42 8.11
CA GLY A 7 -16.14 12.84 8.38
C GLY A 7 -17.51 13.40 8.03
N LYS A 8 -17.59 14.71 7.94
CA LYS A 8 -18.74 15.43 7.41
C LYS A 8 -18.39 16.04 6.07
N TRP A 9 -19.21 15.78 5.07
CA TRP A 9 -19.07 16.46 3.80
C TRP A 9 -19.57 17.90 3.92
N ALA A 10 -18.70 18.85 3.63
CA ALA A 10 -19.03 20.26 3.58
C ALA A 10 -19.05 20.70 2.11
N PRO A 11 -20.21 20.76 1.47
CA PRO A 11 -20.31 21.19 0.08
C PRO A 11 -19.93 22.67 -0.07
N PRO A 12 -19.43 23.09 -1.25
CA PRO A 12 -19.27 24.49 -1.57
C PRO A 12 -20.57 25.28 -1.34
N SER A 13 -20.49 26.55 -0.97
CA SER A 13 -21.63 27.37 -0.56
C SER A 13 -22.78 27.43 -1.58
N ASN A 14 -22.44 27.39 -2.88
CA ASN A 14 -23.41 27.35 -3.98
C ASN A 14 -24.20 26.03 -4.07
N ILE A 15 -23.65 24.94 -3.52
CA ILE A 15 -24.27 23.62 -3.50
C ILE A 15 -24.95 23.38 -2.14
N ALA A 16 -24.37 23.89 -1.05
CA ALA A 16 -24.92 23.77 0.31
C ALA A 16 -26.37 24.29 0.41
N ALA A 17 -26.66 25.38 -0.28
CA ALA A 17 -28.02 25.95 -0.33
C ALA A 17 -29.06 25.02 -0.99
N LYS A 18 -28.64 24.05 -1.81
CA LYS A 18 -29.52 23.10 -2.51
C LYS A 18 -29.68 21.76 -1.81
N ILE A 19 -28.72 21.35 -1.01
CA ILE A 19 -28.62 19.98 -0.47
C ILE A 19 -28.91 19.92 1.05
N GLY A 20 -28.93 21.07 1.75
CA GLY A 20 -29.19 21.10 3.21
C GLY A 20 -27.93 20.81 4.04
N SER A 21 -28.14 20.34 5.28
CA SER A 21 -27.07 20.11 6.25
C SER A 21 -25.99 19.15 5.76
N PRO A 22 -24.71 19.36 6.15
CA PRO A 22 -23.62 18.49 5.75
C PRO A 22 -23.88 17.03 6.13
N ALA A 23 -23.83 16.15 5.13
CA ALA A 23 -24.04 14.73 5.34
C ALA A 23 -22.82 14.10 6.03
N VAL A 24 -23.06 13.18 6.95
CA VAL A 24 -22.01 12.34 7.53
C VAL A 24 -21.57 11.35 6.47
N VAL A 25 -20.27 11.37 6.15
CA VAL A 25 -19.67 10.40 5.24
C VAL A 25 -19.24 9.19 6.04
N LYS A 26 -19.82 8.05 5.73
CA LYS A 26 -19.51 6.77 6.34
C LYS A 26 -18.82 5.85 5.32
N TRP A 27 -17.97 5.00 5.82
CA TRP A 27 -17.42 3.86 5.08
C TRP A 27 -17.99 2.59 5.70
N SER A 28 -18.56 1.73 4.87
CA SER A 28 -19.16 0.47 5.30
C SER A 28 -18.69 -0.65 4.39
N GLU A 29 -18.08 -1.69 4.97
CA GLU A 29 -17.60 -2.85 4.24
C GLU A 29 -18.68 -3.56 3.44
N SER A 30 -19.92 -3.61 3.98
CA SER A 30 -21.03 -4.31 3.35
C SER A 30 -21.70 -3.55 2.21
N GLU A 31 -21.51 -2.24 2.14
CA GLU A 31 -22.14 -1.37 1.14
C GLU A 31 -21.22 -1.05 -0.05
N LEU A 32 -19.94 -1.35 0.08
CA LEU A 32 -18.93 -1.06 -0.94
C LEU A 32 -18.63 -2.28 -1.79
N VAL A 33 -18.52 -2.08 -3.10
CA VAL A 33 -18.04 -3.12 -4.03
C VAL A 33 -16.59 -3.48 -3.74
N ASN A 34 -15.79 -2.52 -3.30
CA ASN A 34 -14.45 -2.72 -2.79
C ASN A 34 -14.15 -1.71 -1.67
N GLY A 35 -13.19 -2.04 -0.81
CA GLY A 35 -12.81 -1.22 0.34
C GLY A 35 -11.73 -0.17 0.06
N HIS A 36 -11.43 0.14 -1.20
CA HIS A 36 -10.38 1.11 -1.52
C HIS A 36 -10.77 2.52 -1.10
N ILE A 37 -9.83 3.24 -0.47
CA ILE A 37 -9.99 4.63 -0.05
C ILE A 37 -8.85 5.44 -0.66
N LEU A 38 -9.16 6.50 -1.39
CA LEU A 38 -8.22 7.49 -1.86
C LEU A 38 -8.34 8.76 -1.03
N ILE A 39 -7.23 9.17 -0.39
CA ILE A 39 -7.15 10.44 0.35
C ILE A 39 -6.23 11.38 -0.39
N ALA A 40 -6.79 12.42 -0.98
CA ALA A 40 -6.06 13.43 -1.73
C ALA A 40 -6.24 14.83 -1.12
N GLY A 41 -5.24 15.67 -1.29
CA GLY A 41 -5.26 17.05 -0.80
C GLY A 41 -3.87 17.67 -0.77
N GLY A 42 -3.80 18.98 -0.64
CA GLY A 42 -2.56 19.73 -0.49
C GLY A 42 -1.76 19.37 0.76
N SER A 43 -0.53 19.86 0.86
CA SER A 43 0.26 19.73 2.10
C SER A 43 -0.42 20.44 3.26
N GLY A 44 -0.35 19.87 4.46
CA GLY A 44 -0.99 20.44 5.66
C GLY A 44 -2.50 20.21 5.80
N PHE A 45 -3.18 19.62 4.81
CA PHE A 45 -4.64 19.36 4.87
C PHE A 45 -5.02 18.09 5.66
N GLY A 46 -4.12 17.55 6.48
CA GLY A 46 -4.41 16.45 7.41
C GLY A 46 -4.56 15.08 6.78
N LYS A 47 -3.97 14.82 5.61
CA LYS A 47 -3.99 13.49 4.96
C LYS A 47 -3.46 12.40 5.90
N THR A 48 -2.23 12.57 6.41
CA THR A 48 -1.57 11.63 7.33
C THR A 48 -2.36 11.46 8.63
N PHE A 49 -2.91 12.54 9.16
CA PHE A 49 -3.79 12.49 10.33
C PHE A 49 -5.03 11.61 10.09
N ASN A 50 -5.68 11.76 8.93
CA ASN A 50 -6.85 10.95 8.59
C ASN A 50 -6.49 9.48 8.35
N ILE A 51 -5.34 9.19 7.73
CA ILE A 51 -4.84 7.82 7.56
C ILE A 51 -4.64 7.16 8.93
N ARG A 52 -3.93 7.81 9.86
CA ARG A 52 -3.74 7.31 11.23
C ARG A 52 -5.06 7.05 11.93
N LYS A 53 -6.00 7.99 11.82
CA LYS A 53 -7.34 7.86 12.43
C LYS A 53 -8.12 6.69 11.87
N ILE A 54 -8.04 6.44 10.57
CA ILE A 54 -8.67 5.28 9.91
C ILE A 54 -8.04 3.98 10.43
N ILE A 55 -6.72 3.88 10.44
CA ILE A 55 -6.00 2.69 10.90
C ILE A 55 -6.32 2.38 12.37
N ASN A 56 -6.28 3.37 13.25
CA ASN A 56 -6.63 3.18 14.66
C ASN A 56 -8.07 2.65 14.82
N ARG A 57 -9.02 3.22 14.09
CA ARG A 57 -10.41 2.75 14.12
C ARG A 57 -10.57 1.33 13.58
N LEU A 58 -9.82 0.95 12.55
CA LEU A 58 -9.80 -0.42 12.04
C LEU A 58 -9.28 -1.39 13.11
N SER A 59 -8.27 -1.00 13.86
CA SER A 59 -7.71 -1.80 14.95
C SER A 59 -8.66 -1.94 16.15
N GLU A 60 -9.45 -0.90 16.44
CA GLU A 60 -10.38 -0.88 17.59
C GLU A 60 -11.75 -1.52 17.29
N SER A 61 -12.16 -1.59 16.03
CA SER A 61 -13.56 -1.89 15.64
C SER A 61 -13.92 -3.37 15.60
N SER A 62 -12.98 -4.29 15.80
CA SER A 62 -13.19 -5.72 15.61
C SER A 62 -12.55 -6.56 16.71
N ALA A 63 -13.22 -7.63 17.11
CA ALA A 63 -12.65 -8.66 18.00
C ALA A 63 -11.43 -9.37 17.35
N ARG A 64 -11.31 -9.30 16.03
CA ARG A 64 -10.13 -9.70 15.25
C ARG A 64 -9.75 -8.54 14.33
N PRO A 65 -8.89 -7.62 14.79
CA PRO A 65 -8.46 -6.52 13.96
C PRO A 65 -7.71 -7.02 12.73
N PRO A 66 -7.90 -6.39 11.57
CA PRO A 66 -7.18 -6.74 10.36
C PRO A 66 -5.68 -6.48 10.55
N ARG A 67 -4.83 -7.25 9.88
CA ARG A 67 -3.42 -6.91 9.75
C ARG A 67 -3.30 -5.71 8.82
N VAL A 68 -2.63 -4.68 9.29
CA VAL A 68 -2.41 -3.45 8.51
C VAL A 68 -0.94 -3.36 8.15
N HIS A 69 -0.64 -3.23 6.87
CA HIS A 69 0.70 -2.96 6.36
C HIS A 69 0.74 -1.53 5.83
N VAL A 70 1.66 -0.74 6.34
CA VAL A 70 1.84 0.66 5.94
C VAL A 70 3.14 0.79 5.16
N PHE A 71 3.05 1.25 3.91
CA PHE A 71 4.21 1.60 3.10
C PHE A 71 4.37 3.12 3.13
N ASP A 72 5.28 3.59 3.95
CA ASP A 72 5.51 5.01 4.16
C ASP A 72 6.82 5.45 3.49
N VAL A 73 6.69 6.20 2.40
CA VAL A 73 7.82 6.70 1.62
C VAL A 73 8.47 7.93 2.28
N HIS A 74 7.71 8.66 3.07
CA HIS A 74 8.17 9.91 3.68
C HIS A 74 8.62 9.77 5.14
N GLY A 75 8.30 8.64 5.80
CA GLY A 75 8.66 8.38 7.18
C GLY A 75 7.89 9.26 8.18
N ASP A 76 6.68 9.71 7.82
CA ASP A 76 5.86 10.58 8.67
C ASP A 76 4.71 9.83 9.37
N ILE A 77 4.59 8.52 9.17
CA ILE A 77 3.58 7.66 9.78
C ILE A 77 4.25 6.71 10.77
N SER A 78 3.95 6.83 12.04
CA SER A 78 4.39 5.90 13.08
C SER A 78 3.23 5.47 13.96
N PHE A 79 3.30 4.24 14.48
CA PHE A 79 2.36 3.67 15.44
C PHE A 79 3.13 3.07 16.60
N PRO A 80 2.75 3.31 17.87
CA PRO A 80 3.50 2.86 19.04
C PRO A 80 3.71 1.35 19.12
N ASP A 81 2.74 0.57 18.63
CA ASP A 81 2.71 -0.90 18.73
C ASP A 81 3.02 -1.59 17.38
N ALA A 82 3.53 -0.85 16.40
CA ALA A 82 3.88 -1.40 15.10
C ALA A 82 5.34 -1.87 15.05
N SER A 83 5.58 -2.98 14.37
CA SER A 83 6.93 -3.33 13.93
C SER A 83 7.29 -2.47 12.73
N GLU A 84 8.41 -1.78 12.80
CA GLU A 84 8.90 -0.91 11.75
C GLU A 84 10.14 -1.53 11.09
N VAL A 85 10.15 -1.53 9.77
CA VAL A 85 11.30 -1.92 8.95
C VAL A 85 11.71 -0.74 8.09
N ILE A 86 12.92 -0.24 8.29
CA ILE A 86 13.43 0.92 7.56
C ILE A 86 14.38 0.44 6.45
N PHE A 87 13.97 0.67 5.21
CA PHE A 87 14.83 0.43 4.05
C PHE A 87 15.70 1.65 3.75
N SER A 88 16.99 1.55 4.05
CA SER A 88 17.96 2.63 3.79
C SER A 88 19.32 2.04 3.39
N GLU A 89 20.22 2.88 2.93
CA GLU A 89 21.59 2.47 2.58
C GLU A 89 22.41 1.92 3.76
N ILE A 90 22.01 2.30 4.99
CA ILE A 90 22.72 1.91 6.22
C ILE A 90 21.96 0.85 7.03
N SER A 91 20.71 0.56 6.71
CA SER A 91 19.95 -0.51 7.37
C SER A 91 20.38 -1.87 6.82
N GLN A 92 20.32 -2.89 7.68
CA GLN A 92 20.55 -4.29 7.26
C GLN A 92 19.29 -4.93 6.68
N GLU A 93 18.19 -4.19 6.66
CA GLU A 93 16.90 -4.65 6.17
C GLU A 93 16.84 -4.55 4.63
N GLY A 94 16.33 -5.58 4.00
CA GLY A 94 16.19 -5.64 2.55
C GLY A 94 15.15 -6.66 2.12
N LEU A 95 14.62 -6.46 0.93
CA LEU A 95 13.79 -7.46 0.27
C LEU A 95 14.70 -8.29 -0.65
N ASN A 96 14.74 -9.61 -0.43
CA ASN A 96 15.44 -10.51 -1.34
C ASN A 96 14.61 -10.66 -2.64
N PRO A 97 15.05 -10.09 -3.76
CA PRO A 97 14.30 -10.14 -5.02
C PRO A 97 14.32 -11.52 -5.69
N LEU A 98 15.14 -12.43 -5.16
CA LEU A 98 15.29 -13.79 -5.68
C LEU A 98 14.47 -14.83 -4.91
N ILE A 99 13.64 -14.43 -3.98
CA ILE A 99 12.70 -15.36 -3.32
C ILE A 99 11.67 -15.83 -4.35
N VAL A 100 11.57 -17.15 -4.47
CA VAL A 100 10.57 -17.78 -5.33
C VAL A 100 9.29 -17.99 -4.55
N ASP A 101 8.17 -17.47 -5.07
CA ASP A 101 6.85 -17.77 -4.55
C ASP A 101 6.50 -19.24 -4.85
N PRO A 102 6.20 -20.05 -3.83
CA PRO A 102 5.88 -21.48 -4.01
C PRO A 102 4.51 -21.75 -4.64
N ASP A 103 3.67 -20.73 -4.86
CA ASP A 103 2.35 -20.90 -5.46
C ASP A 103 2.48 -21.49 -6.86
N PRO A 104 1.87 -22.68 -7.13
CA PRO A 104 2.00 -23.36 -8.42
C PRO A 104 1.30 -22.61 -9.58
N HIS A 105 0.34 -21.73 -9.30
CA HIS A 105 -0.44 -21.01 -10.31
C HIS A 105 0.07 -19.59 -10.55
N THR A 106 0.54 -18.94 -9.52
CA THR A 106 0.92 -17.51 -9.58
C THR A 106 2.39 -17.25 -9.29
N GLY A 107 3.13 -18.25 -8.80
CA GLY A 107 4.54 -18.18 -8.44
C GLY A 107 5.50 -18.78 -9.47
N GLY A 108 6.61 -19.28 -8.97
CA GLY A 108 7.60 -20.05 -9.70
C GLY A 108 8.85 -19.26 -10.12
N VAL A 109 9.91 -20.02 -10.42
CA VAL A 109 11.25 -19.52 -10.76
C VAL A 109 11.22 -18.51 -11.91
N ARG A 110 10.58 -18.84 -13.01
CA ARG A 110 10.51 -17.96 -14.18
C ARG A 110 9.89 -16.59 -13.88
N LYS A 111 8.89 -16.55 -13.00
CA LYS A 111 8.25 -15.31 -12.60
C LYS A 111 9.19 -14.48 -11.70
N ALA A 112 9.87 -15.13 -10.76
CA ALA A 112 10.87 -14.46 -9.91
C ALA A 112 12.00 -13.84 -10.75
N ILE A 113 12.52 -14.59 -11.73
CA ILE A 113 13.56 -14.10 -12.65
C ILE A 113 13.08 -12.90 -13.47
N LYS A 114 11.90 -13.00 -14.08
CA LYS A 114 11.32 -11.89 -14.86
C LYS A 114 11.11 -10.65 -14.00
N PHE A 115 10.63 -10.80 -12.78
CA PHE A 115 10.43 -9.70 -11.85
C PHE A 115 11.77 -9.04 -11.46
N PHE A 116 12.78 -9.86 -11.18
CA PHE A 116 14.13 -9.38 -10.86
C PHE A 116 14.74 -8.59 -12.02
N ILE A 117 14.70 -9.12 -13.23
CA ILE A 117 15.23 -8.45 -14.44
C ILE A 117 14.46 -7.16 -14.71
N ALA A 118 13.12 -7.17 -14.60
CA ALA A 118 12.31 -5.97 -14.78
C ALA A 118 12.63 -4.90 -13.74
N THR A 119 12.94 -5.29 -12.51
CA THR A 119 13.35 -4.37 -11.43
C THR A 119 14.73 -3.78 -11.73
N LEU A 120 15.70 -4.58 -12.14
CA LEU A 120 17.02 -4.11 -12.55
C LEU A 120 16.93 -3.12 -13.71
N ASN A 121 16.10 -3.39 -14.70
CA ASN A 121 15.91 -2.53 -15.86
C ASN A 121 15.33 -1.15 -15.53
N LYS A 122 14.63 -1.01 -14.40
CA LYS A 122 14.17 0.30 -13.90
C LYS A 122 15.33 1.16 -13.39
N VAL A 123 16.33 0.52 -12.79
CA VAL A 123 17.50 1.20 -12.22
C VAL A 123 18.60 1.38 -13.26
N ARG A 124 18.83 0.34 -14.05
CA ARG A 124 19.87 0.31 -15.08
C ARG A 124 19.39 -0.49 -16.29
N LYS A 125 19.24 0.17 -17.44
CA LYS A 125 18.87 -0.52 -18.67
C LYS A 125 19.90 -1.57 -19.03
N LEU A 126 19.47 -2.81 -19.08
CA LEU A 126 20.26 -3.93 -19.60
C LEU A 126 20.08 -4.01 -21.11
N GLY A 127 21.15 -4.38 -21.83
CA GLY A 127 21.02 -4.75 -23.24
C GLY A 127 20.48 -6.16 -23.39
N GLU A 128 19.88 -6.47 -24.53
CA GLU A 128 19.24 -7.78 -24.82
C GLU A 128 20.16 -8.98 -24.51
N ARG A 129 21.47 -8.87 -24.85
CA ARG A 129 22.43 -9.93 -24.54
C ARG A 129 22.68 -10.10 -23.04
N GLN A 130 22.68 -9.00 -22.30
CA GLN A 130 22.87 -9.02 -20.84
C GLN A 130 21.65 -9.65 -20.16
N GLU A 131 20.44 -9.32 -20.61
CA GLU A 131 19.22 -9.97 -20.13
C GLU A 131 19.21 -11.46 -20.40
N ALA A 132 19.56 -11.87 -21.62
CA ALA A 132 19.60 -13.27 -21.99
C ALA A 132 20.60 -14.08 -21.13
N VAL A 133 21.82 -13.54 -20.92
CA VAL A 133 22.83 -14.19 -20.08
C VAL A 133 22.38 -14.25 -18.64
N LEU A 134 21.83 -13.16 -18.11
CA LEU A 134 21.35 -13.10 -16.72
C LEU A 134 20.19 -14.07 -16.50
N THR A 135 19.27 -14.16 -17.47
CA THR A 135 18.16 -15.12 -17.43
C THR A 135 18.68 -16.56 -17.37
N ALA A 136 19.62 -16.91 -18.26
CA ALA A 136 20.18 -18.26 -18.30
C ALA A 136 20.91 -18.62 -17.00
N VAL A 137 21.72 -17.70 -16.45
CA VAL A 137 22.43 -17.91 -15.18
C VAL A 137 21.45 -18.07 -14.02
N LEU A 138 20.39 -17.27 -13.96
CA LEU A 138 19.39 -17.37 -12.90
C LEU A 138 18.52 -18.66 -13.03
N GLU A 139 18.21 -19.09 -14.24
CA GLU A 139 17.52 -20.37 -14.48
C GLU A 139 18.36 -21.57 -14.05
N ASP A 140 19.70 -21.48 -14.17
CA ASP A 140 20.62 -22.55 -13.78
C ASP A 140 20.88 -22.59 -12.27
N LEU A 141 20.60 -21.50 -11.54
CA LEU A 141 20.77 -21.38 -10.09
C LEU A 141 19.62 -22.01 -9.29
N TYR A 142 18.46 -22.22 -9.87
CA TYR A 142 17.24 -22.76 -9.23
C TYR A 142 16.96 -24.20 -9.64
#